data_3b7042433c7de21bcf92e4040372e110
#
_entry.id   3b7042433c7de21bcf92e4040372e110
#
_cell.length_a   1.000
_cell.length_b   1.000
_cell.length_c   1.000
_cell.angle_alpha   90.00
_cell.angle_beta   90.00
_cell.angle_gamma   90.00
#
_symmetry.space_group_name_H-M   'P 1'
#
loop_
_entity.id
_entity.type
_entity.pdbx_description
1 polymer ?
#
loop_
_entity_poly.entity_id
_entity_poly.type
_entity_poly.pdbx_seq_one_letter_code
_entity_poly.pdbx_strand_id
1 'polypeptide(L)'
;PEGVRDVYGKECAQKLELNQRLHQVLLNYGYEDIETPTFEYFEVFSQKVGTIPSKDLYKFFDREGNTLVLRPDVTPSIARCVAKYFSEEKVGIRLCYAGNVYLNNSSYQQKLKETCQLGAELVNDDSAQADSEIIAMAVDCFLTSGLHDFRISIGEVEFFQGLTASIEDDEIKNQLREFILNKNYFGLMEYVENLDIPENIKQVFLRFSELNGDVAILDQAEEMVDNKISKKAIARLRKVYEILKLYGKEKYVGFDLGMLNRHNYYTGIIFKGYTYGTGDAVLKGGRYDNLIEQFGKKAPSVGFAIVLDELMTALQRQEIPMEAESV
;
A
#
# COMPACT_ATOMS: atom_id res chain seq x y z
N PRO A 1 -3.21 -10.62 -26.28
CA PRO A 1 -4.31 -10.95 -25.36
C PRO A 1 -4.95 -9.67 -24.82
N GLU A 2 -6.21 -9.73 -24.40
CA GLU A 2 -6.93 -8.61 -23.81
C GLU A 2 -6.27 -8.21 -22.45
N GLY A 3 -6.10 -6.89 -22.24
CA GLY A 3 -5.45 -6.34 -21.03
C GLY A 3 -3.93 -6.32 -21.07
N VAL A 4 -3.31 -6.66 -22.20
CA VAL A 4 -1.89 -6.47 -22.48
C VAL A 4 -1.72 -5.70 -23.78
N ARG A 5 -0.65 -4.91 -23.89
CA ARG A 5 -0.39 -4.09 -25.08
C ARG A 5 1.09 -3.95 -25.35
N ASP A 6 1.43 -3.67 -26.60
CA ASP A 6 2.77 -3.24 -26.97
C ASP A 6 2.95 -1.75 -26.62
N VAL A 7 4.10 -1.40 -26.06
CA VAL A 7 4.51 -0.01 -25.81
C VAL A 7 5.75 0.26 -26.64
N TYR A 8 5.70 1.23 -27.54
CA TYR A 8 6.78 1.51 -28.49
C TYR A 8 6.94 3.01 -28.79
N GLY A 9 8.01 3.36 -29.50
CA GLY A 9 8.29 4.73 -29.93
C GLY A 9 8.38 5.71 -28.75
N LYS A 10 7.75 6.88 -28.91
CA LYS A 10 7.79 7.96 -27.93
C LYS A 10 7.24 7.53 -26.56
N GLU A 11 6.14 6.78 -26.54
CA GLU A 11 5.56 6.31 -25.27
C GLU A 11 6.52 5.40 -24.51
N CYS A 12 7.22 4.50 -25.22
CA CYS A 12 8.22 3.63 -24.62
C CYS A 12 9.39 4.43 -24.05
N ALA A 13 9.91 5.41 -24.80
CA ALA A 13 10.97 6.28 -24.35
C ALA A 13 10.56 7.07 -23.09
N GLN A 14 9.35 7.63 -23.06
CA GLN A 14 8.81 8.32 -21.90
C GLN A 14 8.67 7.41 -20.67
N LYS A 15 8.23 6.15 -20.87
CA LYS A 15 8.11 5.17 -19.78
C LYS A 15 9.47 4.82 -19.19
N LEU A 16 10.48 4.59 -20.03
CA LEU A 16 11.84 4.27 -19.60
C LEU A 16 12.48 5.43 -18.85
N GLU A 17 12.37 6.65 -19.38
CA GLU A 17 12.88 7.86 -18.74
C GLU A 17 12.21 8.11 -17.37
N LEU A 18 10.88 8.04 -17.31
CA LEU A 18 10.15 8.19 -16.05
C LEU A 18 10.61 7.14 -15.02
N ASN A 19 10.71 5.88 -15.43
CA ASN A 19 11.19 4.80 -14.56
C ASN A 19 12.59 5.09 -14.02
N GLN A 20 13.52 5.54 -14.88
CA GLN A 20 14.89 5.87 -14.49
C GLN A 20 14.93 7.03 -13.49
N ARG A 21 14.15 8.09 -13.73
CA ARG A 21 14.08 9.26 -12.83
C ARG A 21 13.55 8.87 -11.46
N LEU A 22 12.49 8.07 -11.39
CA LEU A 22 11.92 7.61 -10.12
C LEU A 22 12.86 6.65 -9.41
N HIS A 23 13.49 5.74 -10.13
CA HIS A 23 14.50 4.82 -9.58
C HIS A 23 15.67 5.59 -8.95
N GLN A 24 16.12 6.69 -9.58
CA GLN A 24 17.18 7.52 -9.01
C GLN A 24 16.76 8.15 -7.67
N VAL A 25 15.48 8.47 -7.47
CA VAL A 25 14.98 8.92 -6.15
C VAL A 25 15.23 7.85 -5.08
N LEU A 26 14.90 6.58 -5.37
CA LEU A 26 15.09 5.48 -4.43
C LEU A 26 16.57 5.27 -4.09
N LEU A 27 17.45 5.31 -5.09
CA LEU A 27 18.90 5.23 -4.88
C LEU A 27 19.44 6.38 -4.02
N ASN A 28 18.93 7.61 -4.19
CA ASN A 28 19.33 8.76 -3.40
C ASN A 28 18.94 8.65 -1.92
N TYR A 29 17.90 7.86 -1.59
CA TYR A 29 17.56 7.49 -0.21
C TYR A 29 18.41 6.34 0.35
N GLY A 30 19.36 5.81 -0.43
CA GLY A 30 20.28 4.73 -0.02
C GLY A 30 19.67 3.33 -0.15
N TYR A 31 18.68 3.16 -1.04
CA TYR A 31 18.13 1.85 -1.35
C TYR A 31 18.98 1.15 -2.41
N GLU A 32 19.14 -0.15 -2.26
CA GLU A 32 19.89 -1.02 -3.16
C GLU A 32 18.93 -1.82 -4.04
N ASP A 33 19.35 -2.07 -5.28
CA ASP A 33 18.54 -2.81 -6.24
C ASP A 33 18.38 -4.28 -5.85
N ILE A 34 17.14 -4.76 -6.00
CA ILE A 34 16.82 -6.18 -5.95
C ILE A 34 16.03 -6.58 -7.20
N GLU A 35 16.42 -7.70 -7.81
CA GLU A 35 15.66 -8.34 -8.86
C GLU A 35 15.20 -9.71 -8.38
N THR A 36 13.89 -9.96 -8.44
CA THR A 36 13.27 -11.25 -8.09
C THR A 36 12.74 -11.94 -9.35
N PRO A 37 12.60 -13.28 -9.35
CA PRO A 37 12.07 -14.00 -10.50
C PRO A 37 10.68 -13.52 -10.94
N THR A 38 10.43 -13.53 -12.25
CA THR A 38 9.12 -13.18 -12.82
C THR A 38 8.03 -14.20 -12.45
N PHE A 39 8.43 -15.45 -12.21
CA PHE A 39 7.53 -16.50 -11.73
C PHE A 39 8.10 -17.18 -10.49
N GLU A 40 7.21 -17.64 -9.64
CA GLU A 40 7.51 -18.26 -8.35
C GLU A 40 6.63 -19.50 -8.15
N TYR A 41 6.93 -20.31 -7.17
CA TYR A 41 6.01 -21.34 -6.71
C TYR A 41 4.72 -20.71 -6.15
N PHE A 42 3.59 -21.37 -6.37
CA PHE A 42 2.28 -20.88 -5.91
C PHE A 42 2.24 -20.58 -4.41
N GLU A 43 2.98 -21.33 -3.60
CA GLU A 43 3.05 -21.18 -2.15
C GLU A 43 3.54 -19.80 -1.71
N VAL A 44 4.38 -19.14 -2.52
CA VAL A 44 4.88 -17.77 -2.26
C VAL A 44 3.74 -16.75 -2.26
N PHE A 45 2.67 -17.02 -3.02
CA PHE A 45 1.49 -16.16 -3.12
C PHE A 45 0.21 -16.82 -2.61
N SER A 46 0.34 -17.90 -1.81
CA SER A 46 -0.82 -18.61 -1.24
C SER A 46 -1.56 -17.75 -0.21
N GLN A 47 -2.76 -18.16 0.20
CA GLN A 47 -3.62 -17.42 1.12
C GLN A 47 -2.97 -17.02 2.45
N LYS A 48 -1.95 -17.74 2.90
CA LYS A 48 -1.21 -17.41 4.14
C LYS A 48 -0.30 -16.19 3.97
N VAL A 49 0.16 -15.96 2.76
CA VAL A 49 1.12 -14.91 2.39
C VAL A 49 0.46 -13.86 1.51
N GLY A 50 -0.52 -14.28 0.69
CA GLY A 50 -1.02 -13.52 -0.44
C GLY A 50 -2.06 -12.47 -0.11
N THR A 51 -1.88 -11.34 -0.77
CA THR A 51 -2.82 -10.23 -0.84
C THR A 51 -3.85 -10.39 -1.95
N ILE A 52 -3.66 -11.40 -2.84
CA ILE A 52 -4.40 -11.54 -4.09
C ILE A 52 -5.11 -12.88 -4.12
N PRO A 53 -6.43 -12.90 -4.42
CA PRO A 53 -7.20 -14.13 -4.52
C PRO A 53 -6.61 -15.09 -5.56
N SER A 54 -6.57 -16.39 -5.25
CA SER A 54 -6.01 -17.42 -6.11
C SER A 54 -6.61 -17.47 -7.53
N LYS A 55 -7.85 -17.02 -7.71
CA LYS A 55 -8.52 -16.91 -9.02
C LYS A 55 -7.94 -15.80 -9.92
N ASP A 56 -7.31 -14.81 -9.31
CA ASP A 56 -6.73 -13.64 -9.99
C ASP A 56 -5.24 -13.82 -10.30
N LEU A 57 -4.71 -15.05 -10.12
CA LEU A 57 -3.32 -15.42 -10.43
C LEU A 57 -3.23 -16.10 -11.79
N TYR A 58 -2.19 -15.79 -12.58
CA TYR A 58 -1.79 -16.56 -13.74
C TYR A 58 -0.97 -17.77 -13.30
N LYS A 59 -1.52 -18.99 -13.47
CA LYS A 59 -0.93 -20.26 -13.04
C LYS A 59 -0.54 -21.12 -14.23
N PHE A 60 0.57 -21.82 -14.07
CA PHE A 60 1.06 -22.81 -15.03
C PHE A 60 1.85 -23.91 -14.30
N PHE A 61 2.31 -24.91 -15.02
CA PHE A 61 3.03 -26.04 -14.42
C PHE A 61 4.43 -26.14 -15.01
N ASP A 62 5.39 -26.52 -14.18
CA ASP A 62 6.69 -26.96 -14.65
C ASP A 62 6.65 -28.43 -15.14
N ARG A 63 7.80 -28.94 -15.55
CA ARG A 63 7.90 -30.34 -16.06
C ARG A 63 7.68 -31.38 -14.97
N GLU A 64 7.94 -31.03 -13.73
CA GLU A 64 7.81 -31.85 -12.54
C GLU A 64 6.37 -31.83 -11.98
N GLY A 65 5.49 -30.99 -12.55
CA GLY A 65 4.09 -30.84 -12.13
C GLY A 65 3.86 -29.89 -10.99
N ASN A 66 4.87 -29.09 -10.60
CA ASN A 66 4.69 -28.05 -9.61
C ASN A 66 3.88 -26.89 -10.17
N THR A 67 3.02 -26.31 -9.35
CA THR A 67 2.26 -25.11 -9.72
C THR A 67 3.12 -23.86 -9.57
N LEU A 68 3.31 -23.15 -10.67
CA LEU A 68 4.00 -21.86 -10.75
C LEU A 68 2.99 -20.74 -11.01
N VAL A 69 3.35 -19.53 -10.64
CA VAL A 69 2.56 -18.33 -10.91
C VAL A 69 3.44 -17.21 -11.45
N LEU A 70 2.93 -16.41 -12.39
CA LEU A 70 3.51 -15.12 -12.68
C LEU A 70 3.29 -14.21 -11.46
N ARG A 71 4.35 -13.52 -11.01
CA ARG A 71 4.27 -12.69 -9.81
C ARG A 71 3.18 -11.61 -9.95
N PRO A 72 2.18 -11.60 -9.06
CA PRO A 72 1.13 -10.58 -9.08
C PRO A 72 1.54 -9.32 -8.30
N ASP A 73 2.59 -9.42 -7.50
CA ASP A 73 3.20 -8.40 -6.64
C ASP A 73 4.66 -8.78 -6.41
N VAL A 74 5.52 -7.80 -6.14
CA VAL A 74 6.96 -8.05 -5.94
C VAL A 74 7.29 -8.28 -4.46
N THR A 75 6.56 -7.65 -3.54
CA THR A 75 6.84 -7.67 -2.09
C THR A 75 6.94 -9.09 -1.50
N PRO A 76 6.06 -10.08 -1.82
CA PRO A 76 6.21 -11.44 -1.29
C PRO A 76 7.50 -12.14 -1.76
N SER A 77 7.93 -11.89 -3.01
CA SER A 77 9.20 -12.42 -3.52
C SER A 77 10.40 -11.81 -2.79
N ILE A 78 10.35 -10.50 -2.46
CA ILE A 78 11.36 -9.83 -1.64
C ILE A 78 11.36 -10.41 -0.22
N ALA A 79 10.19 -10.61 0.39
CA ALA A 79 10.06 -11.21 1.72
C ALA A 79 10.72 -12.60 1.78
N ARG A 80 10.47 -13.45 0.78
CA ARG A 80 11.14 -14.76 0.63
C ARG A 80 12.66 -14.61 0.49
N CYS A 81 13.11 -13.66 -0.34
CA CYS A 81 14.54 -13.39 -0.56
C CYS A 81 15.21 -12.94 0.74
N VAL A 82 14.61 -12.00 1.46
CA VAL A 82 15.14 -11.49 2.74
C VAL A 82 15.23 -12.61 3.77
N ALA A 83 14.18 -13.41 3.94
CA ALA A 83 14.21 -14.54 4.87
C ALA A 83 15.33 -15.54 4.55
N LYS A 84 15.61 -15.77 3.25
CA LYS A 84 16.61 -16.75 2.81
C LYS A 84 18.05 -16.24 2.89
N TYR A 85 18.29 -15.01 2.43
CA TYR A 85 19.66 -14.52 2.22
C TYR A 85 20.12 -13.48 3.25
N PHE A 86 19.19 -12.89 4.00
CA PHE A 86 19.45 -11.90 5.05
C PHE A 86 18.92 -12.38 6.42
N SER A 87 18.90 -13.72 6.64
CA SER A 87 18.34 -14.32 7.85
C SER A 87 18.98 -13.78 9.15
N GLU A 88 20.30 -13.58 9.15
CA GLU A 88 21.07 -13.11 10.31
C GLU A 88 21.17 -11.57 10.40
N GLU A 89 20.75 -10.85 9.35
CA GLU A 89 20.84 -9.40 9.32
C GLU A 89 19.81 -8.78 10.27
N LYS A 90 20.28 -7.87 11.15
CA LYS A 90 19.47 -7.15 12.14
C LYS A 90 19.40 -5.64 11.90
N VAL A 91 20.28 -5.12 11.05
CA VAL A 91 20.29 -3.71 10.65
C VAL A 91 19.21 -3.48 9.59
N GLY A 92 18.72 -2.26 9.49
CA GLY A 92 17.73 -1.89 8.46
C GLY A 92 18.23 -2.20 7.05
N ILE A 93 17.47 -3.03 6.33
CA ILE A 93 17.74 -3.42 4.94
C ILE A 93 16.87 -2.55 4.05
N ARG A 94 17.48 -1.85 3.10
CA ARG A 94 16.81 -0.96 2.15
C ARG A 94 16.91 -1.55 0.76
N LEU A 95 15.79 -1.99 0.19
CA LEU A 95 15.72 -2.61 -1.14
C LEU A 95 14.76 -1.84 -2.02
N CYS A 96 15.12 -1.64 -3.30
CA CYS A 96 14.24 -1.08 -4.30
C CYS A 96 14.20 -1.95 -5.56
N TYR A 97 13.11 -1.82 -6.31
CA TYR A 97 12.88 -2.63 -7.49
C TYR A 97 12.09 -1.89 -8.56
N ALA A 98 12.26 -2.31 -9.81
CA ALA A 98 11.35 -2.02 -10.91
C ALA A 98 11.07 -3.33 -11.67
N GLY A 99 9.82 -3.61 -11.97
CA GLY A 99 9.49 -4.83 -12.68
C GLY A 99 8.00 -5.01 -12.98
N ASN A 100 7.70 -5.90 -13.92
CA ASN A 100 6.33 -6.19 -14.30
C ASN A 100 5.67 -7.14 -13.31
N VAL A 101 4.38 -6.91 -13.08
CA VAL A 101 3.48 -7.74 -12.30
C VAL A 101 2.27 -8.11 -13.15
N TYR A 102 1.62 -9.24 -12.83
CA TYR A 102 0.63 -9.88 -13.68
C TYR A 102 -0.61 -10.24 -12.88
N LEU A 103 -1.77 -9.69 -13.27
CA LEU A 103 -3.05 -9.95 -12.62
C LEU A 103 -4.07 -10.45 -13.64
N ASN A 104 -4.67 -11.60 -13.36
CA ASN A 104 -5.72 -12.19 -14.18
C ASN A 104 -7.09 -11.56 -13.83
N ASN A 105 -7.18 -10.23 -13.97
CA ASN A 105 -8.40 -9.50 -13.74
C ASN A 105 -9.50 -9.89 -14.75
N SER A 106 -10.77 -9.76 -14.36
CA SER A 106 -11.87 -9.94 -15.30
C SER A 106 -11.86 -8.85 -16.38
N SER A 107 -12.18 -9.22 -17.61
CA SER A 107 -12.21 -8.33 -18.79
C SER A 107 -13.13 -7.10 -18.62
N TYR A 108 -14.14 -7.21 -17.74
CA TYR A 108 -15.11 -6.12 -17.49
C TYR A 108 -14.55 -4.90 -16.75
N GLN A 109 -13.33 -4.97 -16.21
CA GLN A 109 -12.74 -3.88 -15.43
C GLN A 109 -11.85 -2.93 -16.26
N GLN A 110 -11.60 -3.22 -17.53
CA GLN A 110 -10.68 -2.47 -18.41
C GLN A 110 -9.28 -2.20 -17.78
N LYS A 111 -8.88 -3.01 -16.80
CA LYS A 111 -7.57 -2.90 -16.15
C LYS A 111 -6.53 -3.70 -16.93
N LEU A 112 -5.33 -3.17 -16.99
CA LEU A 112 -4.19 -3.89 -17.55
C LEU A 112 -3.92 -5.15 -16.71
N LYS A 113 -3.60 -6.25 -17.40
CA LYS A 113 -3.23 -7.53 -16.79
C LYS A 113 -1.72 -7.64 -16.55
N GLU A 114 -0.96 -6.85 -17.25
CA GLU A 114 0.47 -6.63 -17.06
C GLU A 114 0.71 -5.15 -16.82
N THR A 115 1.36 -4.82 -15.70
CA THR A 115 1.73 -3.45 -15.34
C THR A 115 3.14 -3.43 -14.79
N CYS A 116 3.83 -2.31 -14.98
CA CYS A 116 5.14 -2.07 -14.39
C CYS A 116 4.96 -1.43 -13.00
N GLN A 117 5.60 -2.03 -12.00
CA GLN A 117 5.71 -1.46 -10.64
C GLN A 117 7.14 -1.03 -10.37
N LEU A 118 7.27 0.12 -9.70
CA LEU A 118 8.51 0.57 -9.07
C LEU A 118 8.21 0.75 -7.58
N GLY A 119 9.06 0.22 -6.71
CA GLY A 119 8.81 0.26 -5.28
C GLY A 119 10.05 0.13 -4.42
N ALA A 120 9.86 0.30 -3.13
CA ALA A 120 10.90 0.20 -2.12
C ALA A 120 10.39 -0.47 -0.85
N GLU A 121 11.26 -1.22 -0.21
CA GLU A 121 10.99 -1.98 1.02
C GLU A 121 12.09 -1.70 2.06
N LEU A 122 11.70 -1.25 3.24
CA LEU A 122 12.56 -1.09 4.41
C LEU A 122 12.25 -2.17 5.43
N VAL A 123 13.21 -3.02 5.69
CA VAL A 123 13.08 -4.21 6.53
C VAL A 123 13.92 -4.07 7.80
N ASN A 124 13.54 -4.73 8.88
CA ASN A 124 14.16 -4.70 10.21
C ASN A 124 14.03 -3.35 10.94
N ASP A 125 13.01 -2.54 10.64
CA ASP A 125 12.79 -1.27 11.32
C ASP A 125 11.29 -1.07 11.60
N ASP A 126 10.90 -1.03 12.89
CA ASP A 126 9.52 -0.82 13.33
C ASP A 126 9.24 0.63 13.77
N SER A 127 10.18 1.53 13.53
CA SER A 127 10.10 2.92 13.97
C SER A 127 9.15 3.78 13.12
N ALA A 128 8.66 4.88 13.71
CA ALA A 128 7.92 5.90 12.97
C ALA A 128 8.81 6.64 11.95
N GLN A 129 10.12 6.63 12.17
CA GLN A 129 11.11 7.16 11.25
C GLN A 129 11.11 6.36 9.94
N ALA A 130 11.07 5.01 10.02
CA ALA A 130 10.98 4.14 8.85
C ALA A 130 9.68 4.39 8.06
N ASP A 131 8.53 4.51 8.74
CA ASP A 131 7.27 4.84 8.08
C ASP A 131 7.35 6.19 7.37
N SER A 132 7.94 7.18 8.04
CA SER A 132 8.05 8.55 7.49
C SER A 132 9.04 8.64 6.33
N GLU A 133 10.16 7.90 6.38
CA GLU A 133 11.14 7.80 5.30
C GLU A 133 10.48 7.27 4.02
N ILE A 134 9.75 6.18 4.14
CA ILE A 134 9.02 5.54 3.04
C ILE A 134 7.96 6.49 2.44
N ILE A 135 7.20 7.19 3.28
CA ILE A 135 6.19 8.15 2.81
C ILE A 135 6.84 9.39 2.18
N ALA A 136 7.91 9.92 2.76
CA ALA A 136 8.64 11.06 2.21
C ALA A 136 9.23 10.73 0.82
N MET A 137 9.82 9.54 0.68
CA MET A 137 10.33 9.04 -0.60
C MET A 137 9.21 8.88 -1.64
N ALA A 138 8.03 8.38 -1.24
CA ALA A 138 6.86 8.30 -2.10
C ALA A 138 6.40 9.69 -2.59
N VAL A 139 6.42 10.71 -1.72
CA VAL A 139 6.15 12.12 -2.11
C VAL A 139 7.21 12.60 -3.11
N ASP A 140 8.48 12.32 -2.88
CA ASP A 140 9.56 12.74 -3.79
C ASP A 140 9.47 12.06 -5.16
N CYS A 141 9.01 10.82 -5.22
CA CYS A 141 8.72 10.15 -6.49
C CYS A 141 7.63 10.90 -7.27
N PHE A 142 6.54 11.28 -6.64
CA PHE A 142 5.47 12.04 -7.30
C PHE A 142 5.96 13.42 -7.76
N LEU A 143 6.68 14.16 -6.93
CA LEU A 143 7.26 15.45 -7.30
C LEU A 143 8.24 15.33 -8.48
N THR A 144 9.11 14.31 -8.45
CA THR A 144 10.07 14.03 -9.52
C THR A 144 9.39 13.63 -10.83
N SER A 145 8.21 13.00 -10.77
CA SER A 145 7.41 12.72 -11.97
C SER A 145 6.81 13.98 -12.62
N GLY A 146 6.79 15.10 -11.90
CA GLY A 146 6.16 16.34 -12.33
C GLY A 146 4.76 16.57 -11.76
N LEU A 147 4.23 15.64 -10.95
CA LEU A 147 2.97 15.85 -10.25
C LEU A 147 3.13 16.91 -9.16
N HIS A 148 2.18 17.86 -9.11
CA HIS A 148 2.10 18.88 -8.06
C HIS A 148 0.77 18.82 -7.30
N ASP A 149 -0.29 18.33 -7.96
CA ASP A 149 -1.61 18.17 -7.37
C ASP A 149 -1.87 16.70 -7.07
N PHE A 150 -1.47 16.28 -5.88
CA PHE A 150 -1.66 14.94 -5.37
C PHE A 150 -1.79 14.94 -3.85
N ARG A 151 -2.31 13.86 -3.31
CA ARG A 151 -2.38 13.63 -1.86
C ARG A 151 -2.04 12.19 -1.53
N ILE A 152 -1.23 12.00 -0.49
CA ILE A 152 -1.02 10.72 0.15
C ILE A 152 -1.92 10.65 1.38
N SER A 153 -2.96 9.82 1.33
CA SER A 153 -3.82 9.52 2.47
C SER A 153 -3.17 8.44 3.31
N ILE A 154 -3.10 8.66 4.62
CA ILE A 154 -2.44 7.79 5.58
C ILE A 154 -3.47 7.32 6.61
N GLY A 155 -3.51 6.03 6.87
CA GLY A 155 -4.31 5.39 7.91
C GLY A 155 -3.46 4.49 8.80
N GLU A 156 -4.11 3.89 9.79
CA GLU A 156 -3.49 2.95 10.73
C GLU A 156 -4.48 1.84 11.05
N VAL A 157 -4.15 0.60 10.67
CA VAL A 157 -5.09 -0.52 10.79
C VAL A 157 -5.41 -0.89 12.23
N GLU A 158 -4.50 -0.62 13.17
CA GLU A 158 -4.72 -0.84 14.60
C GLU A 158 -5.83 0.09 15.16
N PHE A 159 -6.15 1.22 14.51
CA PHE A 159 -7.25 2.08 14.93
C PHE A 159 -8.59 1.31 14.94
N PHE A 160 -8.93 0.67 13.82
CA PHE A 160 -10.13 -0.15 13.71
C PHE A 160 -10.08 -1.39 14.62
N GLN A 161 -8.92 -2.02 14.76
CA GLN A 161 -8.74 -3.16 15.66
C GLN A 161 -9.05 -2.77 17.12
N GLY A 162 -8.62 -1.59 17.55
CA GLY A 162 -8.92 -1.07 18.87
C GLY A 162 -10.42 -0.81 19.09
N LEU A 163 -11.13 -0.28 18.08
CA LEU A 163 -12.57 -0.07 18.14
C LEU A 163 -13.35 -1.37 18.27
N THR A 164 -12.89 -2.42 17.61
CA THR A 164 -13.57 -3.72 17.58
C THR A 164 -13.06 -4.70 18.64
N ALA A 165 -12.08 -4.34 19.46
CA ALA A 165 -11.46 -5.23 20.44
C ALA A 165 -12.44 -5.73 21.52
N SER A 166 -13.46 -4.93 21.86
CA SER A 166 -14.49 -5.31 22.84
C SER A 166 -15.68 -6.06 22.23
N ILE A 167 -15.74 -6.21 20.92
CA ILE A 167 -16.77 -6.95 20.21
C ILE A 167 -16.30 -8.40 20.11
N GLU A 168 -17.03 -9.34 20.72
CA GLU A 168 -16.65 -10.76 20.70
C GLU A 168 -17.02 -11.45 19.39
N ASP A 169 -18.12 -11.02 18.75
CA ASP A 169 -18.65 -11.61 17.53
C ASP A 169 -17.83 -11.20 16.29
N ASP A 170 -17.15 -12.17 15.70
CA ASP A 170 -16.34 -11.96 14.50
C ASP A 170 -17.18 -11.65 13.25
N GLU A 171 -18.44 -12.08 13.19
CA GLU A 171 -19.34 -11.74 12.09
C GLU A 171 -19.69 -10.24 12.11
N ILE A 172 -19.96 -9.69 13.29
CA ILE A 172 -20.16 -8.24 13.49
C ILE A 172 -18.90 -7.47 13.07
N LYS A 173 -17.71 -7.87 13.53
CA LYS A 173 -16.45 -7.23 13.13
C LYS A 173 -16.25 -7.22 11.63
N ASN A 174 -16.51 -8.36 10.97
CA ASN A 174 -16.37 -8.49 9.53
C ASN A 174 -17.38 -7.62 8.79
N GLN A 175 -18.62 -7.55 9.26
CA GLN A 175 -19.65 -6.71 8.66
C GLN A 175 -19.31 -5.21 8.78
N LEU A 176 -18.86 -4.75 9.95
CA LEU A 176 -18.37 -3.38 10.17
C LEU A 176 -17.22 -3.06 9.23
N ARG A 177 -16.28 -3.99 9.10
CA ARG A 177 -15.12 -3.87 8.19
C ARG A 177 -15.56 -3.74 6.72
N GLU A 178 -16.50 -4.56 6.27
CA GLU A 178 -17.01 -4.52 4.89
C GLU A 178 -17.71 -3.20 4.58
N PHE A 179 -18.50 -2.63 5.49
CA PHE A 179 -19.08 -1.30 5.30
C PHE A 179 -17.99 -0.23 5.10
N ILE A 180 -16.96 -0.24 5.92
CA ILE A 180 -15.86 0.74 5.86
C ILE A 180 -15.05 0.55 4.58
N LEU A 181 -14.66 -0.68 4.23
CA LEU A 181 -13.92 -0.99 3.02
C LEU A 181 -14.65 -0.55 1.74
N ASN A 182 -15.97 -0.66 1.73
CA ASN A 182 -16.82 -0.28 0.61
C ASN A 182 -17.27 1.20 0.70
N LYS A 183 -16.82 1.96 1.73
CA LYS A 183 -17.25 3.34 2.01
C LYS A 183 -18.76 3.51 2.09
N ASN A 184 -19.47 2.47 2.50
CA ASN A 184 -20.90 2.47 2.70
C ASN A 184 -21.23 2.96 4.12
N TYR A 185 -20.98 4.24 4.37
CA TYR A 185 -21.18 4.84 5.69
C TYR A 185 -22.65 4.92 6.09
N PHE A 186 -23.57 5.03 5.12
CA PHE A 186 -25.02 4.98 5.41
C PHE A 186 -25.42 3.62 5.96
N GLY A 187 -25.05 2.54 5.28
CA GLY A 187 -25.29 1.18 5.77
C GLY A 187 -24.58 0.88 7.09
N LEU A 188 -23.38 1.45 7.31
CA LEU A 188 -22.67 1.36 8.58
C LEU A 188 -23.49 1.96 9.73
N MET A 189 -24.03 3.17 9.56
CA MET A 189 -24.84 3.87 10.57
C MET A 189 -26.11 3.07 10.91
N GLU A 190 -26.87 2.66 9.89
CA GLU A 190 -28.09 1.86 10.07
C GLU A 190 -27.81 0.53 10.78
N TYR A 191 -26.72 -0.14 10.43
CA TYR A 191 -26.31 -1.39 11.05
C TYR A 191 -25.92 -1.18 12.52
N VAL A 192 -25.10 -0.18 12.82
CA VAL A 192 -24.59 0.10 14.16
C VAL A 192 -25.68 0.56 15.12
N GLU A 193 -26.69 1.31 14.66
CA GLU A 193 -27.84 1.73 15.49
C GLU A 193 -28.54 0.53 16.13
N ASN A 194 -28.61 -0.61 15.45
CA ASN A 194 -29.29 -1.82 15.89
C ASN A 194 -28.36 -2.81 16.62
N LEU A 195 -27.06 -2.52 16.78
CA LEU A 195 -26.13 -3.38 17.49
C LEU A 195 -26.17 -3.15 19.01
N ASP A 196 -25.99 -4.24 19.74
CA ASP A 196 -25.71 -4.21 21.18
C ASP A 196 -24.21 -4.18 21.44
N ILE A 197 -23.62 -2.99 21.28
CA ILE A 197 -22.20 -2.71 21.52
C ILE A 197 -22.06 -1.50 22.45
N PRO A 198 -20.91 -1.31 23.11
CA PRO A 198 -20.69 -0.16 23.99
C PRO A 198 -21.00 1.18 23.31
N GLU A 199 -21.73 2.05 23.99
CA GLU A 199 -22.24 3.31 23.42
C GLU A 199 -21.12 4.22 22.90
N ASN A 200 -19.98 4.30 23.60
CA ASN A 200 -18.80 5.05 23.16
C ASN A 200 -18.27 4.53 21.81
N ILE A 201 -18.25 3.22 21.58
CA ILE A 201 -17.84 2.61 20.31
C ILE A 201 -18.89 2.88 19.23
N LYS A 202 -20.19 2.75 19.57
CA LYS A 202 -21.30 3.08 18.66
C LYS A 202 -21.17 4.50 18.13
N GLN A 203 -20.90 5.48 18.98
CA GLN A 203 -20.74 6.89 18.60
C GLN A 203 -19.56 7.12 17.63
N VAL A 204 -18.46 6.38 17.77
CA VAL A 204 -17.34 6.46 16.82
C VAL A 204 -17.79 5.97 15.43
N PHE A 205 -18.48 4.83 15.35
CA PHE A 205 -18.93 4.30 14.05
C PHE A 205 -20.00 5.18 13.39
N LEU A 206 -20.90 5.80 14.16
CA LEU A 206 -21.90 6.73 13.61
C LEU A 206 -21.26 7.98 12.98
N ARG A 207 -20.08 8.38 13.45
CA ARG A 207 -19.33 9.54 12.94
C ARG A 207 -18.11 9.13 12.10
N PHE A 208 -18.00 7.87 11.71
CA PHE A 208 -16.81 7.33 11.07
C PHE A 208 -16.45 8.03 9.74
N SER A 209 -17.45 8.50 9.00
CA SER A 209 -17.26 9.27 7.76
C SER A 209 -16.55 10.61 7.95
N GLU A 210 -16.55 11.15 9.19
CA GLU A 210 -15.89 12.41 9.55
C GLU A 210 -14.38 12.21 9.78
N LEU A 211 -13.91 10.97 9.97
CA LEU A 211 -12.52 10.63 10.32
C LEU A 211 -11.60 10.58 9.10
N ASN A 212 -11.72 11.57 8.22
CA ASN A 212 -10.94 11.75 7.01
C ASN A 212 -10.68 13.25 6.76
N GLY A 213 -9.42 13.67 6.63
CA GLY A 213 -9.08 15.07 6.43
C GLY A 213 -7.60 15.39 6.62
N ASP A 214 -7.33 16.57 7.15
CA ASP A 214 -6.00 16.98 7.55
C ASP A 214 -5.62 16.45 8.94
N VAL A 215 -4.53 16.94 9.49
CA VAL A 215 -4.03 16.48 10.80
C VAL A 215 -5.01 16.74 11.95
N ALA A 216 -5.92 17.68 11.83
CA ALA A 216 -6.88 18.01 12.89
C ALA A 216 -7.85 16.86 13.18
N ILE A 217 -8.07 15.95 12.22
CA ILE A 217 -8.91 14.76 12.49
C ILE A 217 -8.31 13.83 13.54
N LEU A 218 -7.00 13.87 13.77
CA LEU A 218 -6.36 13.07 14.81
C LEU A 218 -6.74 13.54 16.21
N ASP A 219 -6.95 14.85 16.41
CA ASP A 219 -7.45 15.41 17.67
C ASP A 219 -8.89 14.95 17.91
N GLN A 220 -9.74 15.07 16.88
CA GLN A 220 -11.13 14.62 16.95
C GLN A 220 -11.24 13.12 17.24
N ALA A 221 -10.45 12.29 16.56
CA ALA A 221 -10.44 10.87 16.78
C ALA A 221 -9.96 10.50 18.19
N GLU A 222 -8.97 11.21 18.73
CA GLU A 222 -8.44 10.96 20.09
C GLU A 222 -9.48 11.25 21.17
N GLU A 223 -10.30 12.31 20.98
CA GLU A 223 -11.41 12.65 21.88
C GLU A 223 -12.56 11.61 21.83
N MET A 224 -12.73 10.94 20.70
CA MET A 224 -13.81 9.96 20.50
C MET A 224 -13.47 8.57 21.04
N VAL A 225 -12.19 8.22 21.25
CA VAL A 225 -11.76 6.89 21.66
C VAL A 225 -11.17 6.88 23.06
N ASP A 226 -11.43 5.83 23.82
CA ASP A 226 -10.87 5.63 25.16
C ASP A 226 -9.93 4.40 25.25
N ASN A 227 -9.99 3.49 24.27
CA ASN A 227 -9.17 2.29 24.27
C ASN A 227 -7.70 2.58 23.91
N LYS A 228 -6.80 1.81 24.52
CA LYS A 228 -5.35 2.00 24.39
C LYS A 228 -4.82 1.71 22.97
N ILE A 229 -5.45 0.78 22.23
CA ILE A 229 -4.99 0.36 20.90
C ILE A 229 -5.23 1.49 19.90
N SER A 230 -6.45 2.03 19.83
CA SER A 230 -6.76 3.16 18.94
C SER A 230 -5.98 4.41 19.30
N LYS A 231 -5.76 4.70 20.60
CA LYS A 231 -4.91 5.83 21.03
C LYS A 231 -3.45 5.64 20.60
N LYS A 232 -2.91 4.43 20.68
CA LYS A 232 -1.56 4.12 20.18
C LYS A 232 -1.46 4.34 18.66
N ALA A 233 -2.48 3.91 17.91
CA ALA A 233 -2.55 4.13 16.46
C ALA A 233 -2.54 5.64 16.12
N ILE A 234 -3.35 6.46 16.79
CA ILE A 234 -3.37 7.91 16.62
C ILE A 234 -2.00 8.52 16.98
N ALA A 235 -1.40 8.10 18.09
CA ALA A 235 -0.07 8.59 18.51
C ALA A 235 1.01 8.25 17.45
N ARG A 236 0.92 7.06 16.81
CA ARG A 236 1.81 6.69 15.71
C ARG A 236 1.64 7.64 14.51
N LEU A 237 0.41 7.92 14.09
CA LEU A 237 0.12 8.84 12.99
C LEU A 237 0.63 10.26 13.27
N ARG A 238 0.45 10.77 14.52
CA ARG A 238 1.02 12.07 14.93
C ARG A 238 2.54 12.07 14.82
N LYS A 239 3.19 11.02 15.31
CA LYS A 239 4.65 10.90 15.24
C LYS A 239 5.15 10.93 13.81
N VAL A 240 4.50 10.19 12.91
CA VAL A 240 4.81 10.20 11.47
C VAL A 240 4.61 11.60 10.89
N TYR A 241 3.51 12.28 11.20
CA TYR A 241 3.27 13.64 10.72
C TYR A 241 4.36 14.63 11.16
N GLU A 242 4.76 14.61 12.44
CA GLU A 242 5.82 15.48 12.95
C GLU A 242 7.17 15.22 12.25
N ILE A 243 7.47 13.97 11.92
CA ILE A 243 8.68 13.66 11.15
C ILE A 243 8.55 14.13 9.70
N LEU A 244 7.39 13.96 9.06
CA LEU A 244 7.15 14.46 7.71
C LEU A 244 7.27 15.99 7.60
N LYS A 245 6.96 16.75 8.68
CA LYS A 245 7.25 18.18 8.76
C LYS A 245 8.74 18.47 8.68
N LEU A 246 9.60 17.65 9.29
CA LEU A 246 11.05 17.81 9.19
C LEU A 246 11.55 17.56 7.76
N TYR A 247 10.88 16.70 7.00
CA TYR A 247 11.13 16.50 5.57
C TYR A 247 10.50 17.59 4.68
N GLY A 248 9.64 18.48 5.24
CA GLY A 248 8.88 19.47 4.47
C GLY A 248 7.81 18.87 3.57
N LYS A 249 7.25 17.72 3.98
CA LYS A 249 6.29 16.92 3.16
C LYS A 249 4.86 16.95 3.73
N GLU A 250 4.61 17.60 4.85
CA GLU A 250 3.33 17.62 5.56
C GLU A 250 2.15 18.10 4.71
N LYS A 251 2.39 19.01 3.78
CA LYS A 251 1.34 19.57 2.91
C LYS A 251 0.79 18.56 1.88
N TYR A 252 1.52 17.48 1.60
CA TYR A 252 1.14 16.46 0.63
C TYR A 252 0.40 15.29 1.26
N VAL A 253 0.28 15.27 2.59
CA VAL A 253 -0.34 14.15 3.31
C VAL A 253 -1.67 14.54 3.93
N GLY A 254 -2.53 13.55 4.11
CA GLY A 254 -3.77 13.62 4.86
C GLY A 254 -4.03 12.30 5.56
N PHE A 255 -5.07 12.26 6.37
CA PHE A 255 -5.38 11.09 7.18
C PHE A 255 -6.77 10.54 6.83
N ASP A 256 -6.89 9.23 6.79
CA ASP A 256 -8.13 8.49 6.61
C ASP A 256 -8.11 7.29 7.56
N LEU A 257 -8.76 7.42 8.72
CA LEU A 257 -8.81 6.34 9.72
C LEU A 257 -9.73 5.18 9.30
N GLY A 258 -10.49 5.34 8.22
CA GLY A 258 -11.24 4.29 7.55
C GLY A 258 -10.43 3.51 6.52
N MET A 259 -9.13 3.76 6.41
CA MET A 259 -8.28 3.01 5.49
C MET A 259 -7.94 1.65 6.07
N LEU A 260 -8.53 0.61 5.49
CA LEU A 260 -8.33 -0.79 5.86
C LEU A 260 -7.83 -1.58 4.65
N ASN A 261 -7.28 -2.76 4.89
CA ASN A 261 -6.96 -3.72 3.84
C ASN A 261 -7.91 -4.94 3.88
N ARG A 262 -8.10 -5.59 2.74
CA ARG A 262 -9.02 -6.75 2.65
C ARG A 262 -8.46 -8.03 3.28
N HIS A 263 -7.16 -8.19 3.40
CA HIS A 263 -6.52 -9.48 3.67
C HIS A 263 -5.55 -9.49 4.86
N ASN A 264 -5.69 -8.59 5.82
CA ASN A 264 -4.82 -8.49 7.01
C ASN A 264 -3.31 -8.48 6.70
N TYR A 265 -2.94 -8.05 5.49
CA TYR A 265 -1.56 -7.97 5.03
C TYR A 265 -0.79 -6.88 5.79
N TYR A 266 -1.38 -5.68 5.87
CA TYR A 266 -0.80 -4.58 6.64
C TYR A 266 -1.10 -4.75 8.13
N THR A 267 -0.10 -4.48 8.95
CA THR A 267 -0.14 -4.66 10.41
C THR A 267 -0.14 -3.34 11.17
N GLY A 268 0.15 -2.24 10.51
CA GLY A 268 0.27 -0.92 11.08
C GLY A 268 -0.18 0.15 10.11
N ILE A 269 0.72 1.10 9.83
CA ILE A 269 0.44 2.19 8.90
C ILE A 269 0.10 1.67 7.50
N ILE A 270 -0.87 2.30 6.87
CA ILE A 270 -1.27 2.05 5.47
C ILE A 270 -1.42 3.40 4.77
N PHE A 271 -1.00 3.50 3.53
CA PHE A 271 -1.13 4.76 2.79
C PHE A 271 -1.36 4.53 1.30
N LYS A 272 -2.02 5.50 0.68
CA LYS A 272 -2.33 5.50 -0.75
C LYS A 272 -2.12 6.88 -1.33
N GLY A 273 -1.47 6.93 -2.50
CA GLY A 273 -1.26 8.16 -3.25
C GLY A 273 -2.28 8.33 -4.35
N TYR A 274 -2.99 9.45 -4.31
CA TYR A 274 -4.04 9.80 -5.26
C TYR A 274 -3.65 11.08 -6.01
N THR A 275 -4.01 11.14 -7.27
CA THR A 275 -3.91 12.33 -8.10
C THR A 275 -5.10 12.42 -9.03
N TYR A 276 -5.30 13.57 -9.65
CA TYR A 276 -6.35 13.78 -10.63
C TYR A 276 -6.13 12.93 -11.91
N GLY A 277 -7.20 12.46 -12.50
CA GLY A 277 -7.18 11.73 -13.78
C GLY A 277 -7.03 10.22 -13.67
N THR A 278 -6.96 9.64 -12.47
CA THR A 278 -7.00 8.19 -12.25
C THR A 278 -8.23 7.79 -11.44
N GLY A 279 -8.74 6.57 -11.68
CA GLY A 279 -9.89 6.04 -10.95
C GLY A 279 -9.51 5.29 -9.66
N ASP A 280 -8.22 5.03 -9.44
CA ASP A 280 -7.67 4.32 -8.28
C ASP A 280 -6.36 5.00 -7.83
N ALA A 281 -5.84 4.60 -6.67
CA ALA A 281 -4.55 5.07 -6.19
C ALA A 281 -3.42 4.64 -7.11
N VAL A 282 -2.56 5.59 -7.48
CA VAL A 282 -1.36 5.38 -8.30
C VAL A 282 -0.24 4.72 -7.49
N LEU A 283 -0.24 4.97 -6.18
CA LEU A 283 0.73 4.46 -5.22
C LEU A 283 0.00 3.82 -4.05
N LYS A 284 0.51 2.67 -3.61
CA LYS A 284 0.00 1.96 -2.43
C LYS A 284 1.17 1.49 -1.59
N GLY A 285 1.04 1.61 -0.26
CA GLY A 285 2.07 1.18 0.67
C GLY A 285 1.55 0.96 2.07
N GLY A 286 2.42 0.47 2.94
CA GLY A 286 2.12 0.26 4.35
C GLY A 286 3.11 -0.67 5.04
N ARG A 287 2.87 -0.91 6.34
CA ARG A 287 3.66 -1.77 7.21
C ARG A 287 3.10 -3.20 7.25
N TYR A 288 3.97 -4.20 7.12
CA TYR A 288 3.60 -5.62 7.01
C TYR A 288 4.54 -6.51 7.83
N ASP A 289 4.54 -6.36 9.14
CA ASP A 289 5.51 -6.98 10.05
C ASP A 289 5.45 -8.51 10.11
N ASN A 290 4.35 -9.12 9.67
CA ASN A 290 4.13 -10.58 9.73
C ASN A 290 4.44 -11.31 8.42
N LEU A 291 4.72 -10.59 7.32
CA LEU A 291 4.89 -11.22 6.01
C LEU A 291 6.17 -12.06 5.95
N ILE A 292 7.31 -11.49 6.35
CA ILE A 292 8.60 -12.17 6.26
C ILE A 292 8.67 -13.38 7.19
N GLU A 293 7.91 -13.36 8.31
CA GLU A 293 7.80 -14.50 9.24
C GLU A 293 7.22 -15.76 8.58
N GLN A 294 6.37 -15.61 7.55
CA GLN A 294 5.86 -16.74 6.76
C GLN A 294 6.96 -17.51 6.03
N PHE A 295 8.12 -16.87 5.82
CA PHE A 295 9.31 -17.45 5.21
C PHE A 295 10.41 -17.77 6.22
N GLY A 296 10.15 -17.64 7.53
CA GLY A 296 11.03 -18.10 8.61
C GLY A 296 11.86 -17.02 9.31
N LYS A 297 11.71 -15.73 8.95
CA LYS A 297 12.39 -14.62 9.63
C LYS A 297 11.40 -13.60 10.13
N LYS A 298 11.36 -13.34 11.44
CA LYS A 298 10.59 -12.23 11.99
C LYS A 298 11.32 -10.91 11.73
N ALA A 299 10.71 -10.04 10.91
CA ALA A 299 11.29 -8.76 10.55
C ALA A 299 10.19 -7.73 10.27
N PRO A 300 10.09 -6.67 11.10
CA PRO A 300 9.18 -5.57 10.82
C PRO A 300 9.55 -4.90 9.50
N SER A 301 8.56 -4.56 8.71
CA SER A 301 8.77 -4.09 7.35
C SER A 301 7.74 -3.07 6.91
N VAL A 302 8.17 -2.09 6.14
CA VAL A 302 7.32 -1.07 5.53
C VAL A 302 7.80 -0.79 4.11
N GLY A 303 6.87 -0.60 3.17
CA GLY A 303 7.22 -0.35 1.78
C GLY A 303 6.10 0.27 0.98
N PHE A 304 6.37 0.58 -0.29
CA PHE A 304 5.37 1.04 -1.24
C PHE A 304 5.68 0.57 -2.66
N ALA A 305 4.64 0.60 -3.49
CA ALA A 305 4.75 0.42 -4.93
C ALA A 305 3.99 1.52 -5.67
N ILE A 306 4.59 2.04 -6.74
CA ILE A 306 3.97 2.90 -7.75
C ILE A 306 3.66 2.05 -8.96
N VAL A 307 2.42 2.14 -9.48
CA VAL A 307 2.04 1.55 -10.76
C VAL A 307 2.39 2.56 -11.85
N LEU A 308 3.48 2.31 -12.57
CA LEU A 308 4.06 3.26 -13.53
C LEU A 308 3.08 3.59 -14.67
N ASP A 309 2.33 2.60 -15.13
CA ASP A 309 1.32 2.77 -16.20
C ASP A 309 0.17 3.70 -15.77
N GLU A 310 -0.26 3.62 -14.51
CA GLU A 310 -1.26 4.53 -13.93
C GLU A 310 -0.70 5.95 -13.74
N LEU A 311 0.57 6.06 -13.30
CA LEU A 311 1.25 7.34 -13.18
C LEU A 311 1.36 8.04 -14.54
N MET A 312 1.78 7.32 -15.58
CA MET A 312 1.84 7.86 -16.94
C MET A 312 0.46 8.33 -17.44
N THR A 313 -0.58 7.56 -17.15
CA THR A 313 -1.96 7.94 -17.48
C THR A 313 -2.37 9.24 -16.77
N ALA A 314 -2.02 9.39 -15.50
CA ALA A 314 -2.27 10.62 -14.74
C ALA A 314 -1.55 11.83 -15.34
N LEU A 315 -0.25 11.67 -15.65
CA LEU A 315 0.56 12.73 -16.26
C LEU A 315 -0.02 13.17 -17.62
N GLN A 316 -0.42 12.22 -18.46
CA GLN A 316 -1.04 12.51 -19.76
C GLN A 316 -2.36 13.28 -19.61
N ARG A 317 -3.24 12.85 -18.70
CA ARG A 317 -4.55 13.48 -18.50
C ARG A 317 -4.45 14.87 -17.86
N GLN A 318 -3.37 15.12 -17.13
CA GLN A 318 -3.07 16.43 -16.55
C GLN A 318 -2.25 17.32 -17.51
N GLU A 319 -1.95 16.84 -18.72
CA GLU A 319 -1.10 17.52 -19.71
C GLU A 319 0.28 17.89 -19.18
N ILE A 320 0.81 17.10 -18.22
CA ILE A 320 2.14 17.28 -17.67
C ILE A 320 3.15 16.73 -18.69
N PRO A 321 4.13 17.55 -19.13
CA PRO A 321 5.12 17.10 -20.10
C PRO A 321 5.95 15.94 -19.55
N MET A 322 5.98 14.84 -20.30
CA MET A 322 6.92 13.74 -20.08
C MET A 322 8.05 13.90 -21.09
N GLU A 323 9.18 14.39 -20.62
CA GLU A 323 10.38 14.50 -21.45
C GLU A 323 10.90 13.09 -21.78
N ALA A 324 11.29 12.88 -23.03
CA ALA A 324 12.09 11.77 -23.45
C ALA A 324 13.12 12.34 -24.41
N GLU A 325 14.39 12.05 -24.24
CA GLU A 325 15.38 12.39 -25.23
C GLU A 325 14.95 11.73 -26.56
N SER A 326 14.75 12.57 -27.57
CA SER A 326 14.51 12.08 -28.93
C SER A 326 15.78 11.42 -29.43
N VAL A 327 15.73 10.11 -29.62
CA VAL A 327 16.74 9.37 -30.37
C VAL A 327 16.69 9.76 -31.83
#